data_746dfd968cc5f4eb8c36a1dd7e921317
#
_entry.id   746dfd968cc5f4eb8c36a1dd7e921317
#
_cell.length_a   1.000
_cell.length_b   1.000
_cell.length_c   1.000
_cell.angle_alpha   90.00
_cell.angle_beta   90.00
_cell.angle_gamma   90.00
#
_symmetry.space_group_name_H-M   'P 1'
#
loop_
_entity.id
_entity.type
_entity.pdbx_description
1 polymer ?
#
loop_
_entity_poly.entity_id
_entity_poly.type
_entity_poly.pdbx_seq_one_letter_code
_entity_poly.pdbx_strand_id
1 'polypeptide(L)'
;MLQRGDHALFRYVWPQGVFWALPTTAVEEDPGRSILWVAPGTPFKRPEVLHLPIPRLAAGDWTVTDSSWFGGGALIIAEPDVAHAVWVMWDEGGALIGWYVNLEEPRRRTPLGYDTTDHTLDIVVRPDRSWQWKDEAEFAEAVDVGLFSPQKAAEIRAEGERVVQRIGAWSAPFNEGWENWRPDPDWPLPSLPDGWAKLTG
;
A
#
# COMPACT_ATOMS: atom_id res chain seq x y z
N MET A 1 -19.55 -2.94 -4.81
CA MET A 1 -18.86 -2.20 -3.72
C MET A 1 -18.83 -3.08 -2.49
N LEU A 2 -17.76 -3.05 -1.72
CA LEU A 2 -17.67 -3.73 -0.42
C LEU A 2 -18.52 -2.97 0.60
N GLN A 3 -19.12 -3.71 1.52
CA GLN A 3 -19.76 -3.11 2.68
C GLN A 3 -18.74 -3.01 3.83
N ARG A 4 -18.98 -2.10 4.78
CA ARG A 4 -18.18 -1.99 5.99
C ARG A 4 -18.11 -3.33 6.72
N GLY A 5 -16.89 -3.80 7.01
CA GLY A 5 -16.64 -5.10 7.63
C GLY A 5 -16.42 -6.25 6.65
N ASP A 6 -16.67 -6.07 5.35
CA ASP A 6 -16.34 -7.09 4.35
C ASP A 6 -14.84 -7.31 4.26
N HIS A 7 -14.41 -8.53 4.00
CA HIS A 7 -13.01 -8.83 3.76
C HIS A 7 -12.65 -8.62 2.29
N ALA A 8 -11.47 -8.06 2.06
CA ALA A 8 -10.89 -7.85 0.74
C ALA A 8 -9.41 -8.21 0.75
N LEU A 9 -8.91 -8.68 -0.37
CA LEU A 9 -7.49 -8.94 -0.55
C LEU A 9 -6.84 -7.75 -1.26
N PHE A 10 -5.82 -7.16 -0.64
CA PHE A 10 -4.95 -6.18 -1.27
C PHE A 10 -3.68 -6.88 -1.75
N ARG A 11 -3.27 -6.67 -3.02
CA ARG A 11 -2.08 -7.31 -3.57
C ARG A 11 -1.18 -6.34 -4.31
N TYR A 12 0.13 -6.48 -4.09
CA TYR A 12 1.12 -6.03 -5.05
C TYR A 12 1.37 -7.14 -6.06
N VAL A 13 1.15 -6.82 -7.34
CA VAL A 13 1.29 -7.78 -8.44
C VAL A 13 2.27 -7.24 -9.48
N TRP A 14 3.09 -8.13 -9.99
CA TRP A 14 4.01 -7.90 -11.10
C TRP A 14 3.66 -8.86 -12.23
N PRO A 15 4.16 -8.66 -13.46
CA PRO A 15 3.90 -9.60 -14.56
C PRO A 15 4.29 -11.05 -14.22
N GLN A 16 5.29 -11.22 -13.36
CA GLN A 16 5.80 -12.52 -12.94
C GLN A 16 4.97 -13.20 -11.84
N GLY A 17 4.13 -12.46 -11.13
CA GLY A 17 3.30 -13.03 -10.07
C GLY A 17 2.91 -12.06 -8.96
N VAL A 18 2.31 -12.62 -7.92
CA VAL A 18 1.97 -11.90 -6.71
C VAL A 18 3.21 -11.74 -5.85
N PHE A 19 3.54 -10.48 -5.55
CA PHE A 19 4.68 -10.12 -4.71
C PHE A 19 4.28 -9.99 -3.23
N TRP A 20 3.06 -9.49 -2.99
CA TRP A 20 2.50 -9.28 -1.67
C TRP A 20 1.00 -9.56 -1.70
N ALA A 21 0.47 -10.26 -0.69
CA ALA A 21 -0.96 -10.52 -0.59
C ALA A 21 -1.42 -10.33 0.85
N LEU A 22 -2.17 -9.26 1.08
CA LEU A 22 -2.55 -8.76 2.40
C LEU A 22 -4.07 -8.77 2.53
N PRO A 23 -4.65 -9.67 3.33
CA PRO A 23 -6.07 -9.61 3.68
C PRO A 23 -6.37 -8.33 4.47
N THR A 24 -7.48 -7.71 4.17
CA THR A 24 -7.92 -6.45 4.77
C THR A 24 -9.40 -6.49 5.09
N THR A 25 -9.85 -5.57 5.95
CA THR A 25 -11.27 -5.33 6.22
C THR A 25 -11.68 -3.99 5.61
N ALA A 26 -12.76 -3.96 4.86
CA ALA A 26 -13.30 -2.74 4.27
C ALA A 26 -13.86 -1.82 5.38
N VAL A 27 -13.38 -0.58 5.41
CA VAL A 27 -13.89 0.48 6.27
C VAL A 27 -14.92 1.32 5.54
N GLU A 28 -14.59 1.69 4.31
CA GLU A 28 -15.42 2.49 3.43
C GLU A 28 -15.07 2.17 1.97
N GLU A 29 -16.06 2.09 1.12
CA GLU A 29 -15.89 2.04 -0.33
C GLU A 29 -17.02 2.81 -0.99
N ASP A 30 -16.67 3.85 -1.71
CA ASP A 30 -17.56 4.62 -2.57
C ASP A 30 -16.90 4.89 -3.94
N PRO A 31 -17.59 5.53 -4.90
CA PRO A 31 -16.99 5.84 -6.20
C PRO A 31 -15.76 6.77 -6.14
N GLY A 32 -15.56 7.48 -5.04
CA GLY A 32 -14.46 8.43 -4.86
C GLY A 32 -13.26 7.87 -4.12
N ARG A 33 -13.43 6.79 -3.34
CA ARG A 33 -12.33 6.19 -2.57
C ARG A 33 -12.61 4.79 -2.05
N SER A 34 -11.55 4.09 -1.70
CA SER A 34 -11.57 2.87 -0.90
C SER A 34 -10.70 3.04 0.34
N ILE A 35 -11.21 2.62 1.50
CA ILE A 35 -10.47 2.61 2.76
C ILE A 35 -10.49 1.21 3.33
N LEU A 36 -9.30 0.64 3.51
CA LEU A 36 -9.10 -0.71 3.97
C LEU A 36 -8.33 -0.70 5.30
N TRP A 37 -8.71 -1.58 6.22
CA TRP A 37 -8.03 -1.78 7.49
C TRP A 37 -7.18 -3.04 7.46
N VAL A 38 -5.92 -2.91 7.88
CA VAL A 38 -4.99 -4.01 8.17
C VAL A 38 -4.88 -4.15 9.67
N ALA A 39 -5.46 -5.18 10.23
CA ALA A 39 -5.42 -5.44 11.67
C ALA A 39 -4.06 -6.02 12.11
N PRO A 40 -3.59 -5.72 13.34
CA PRO A 40 -2.46 -6.42 13.94
C PRO A 40 -2.67 -7.92 13.93
N GLY A 41 -1.63 -8.68 13.61
CA GLY A 41 -1.69 -10.14 13.55
C GLY A 41 -2.33 -10.72 12.28
N THR A 42 -2.84 -9.90 11.36
CA THR A 42 -3.36 -10.39 10.08
C THR A 42 -2.32 -11.24 9.35
N PRO A 43 -2.64 -12.52 9.04
CA PRO A 43 -1.75 -13.38 8.28
C PRO A 43 -1.70 -12.92 6.82
N PHE A 44 -0.51 -12.81 6.25
CA PHE A 44 -0.33 -12.35 4.87
C PHE A 44 0.86 -13.04 4.20
N LYS A 45 0.99 -12.84 2.88
CA LYS A 45 2.14 -13.28 2.09
C LYS A 45 3.02 -12.11 1.72
N ARG A 46 4.34 -12.25 1.88
CA ARG A 46 5.34 -11.27 1.47
C ARG A 46 6.55 -11.96 0.84
N PRO A 47 7.42 -11.23 0.15
CA PRO A 47 8.69 -11.80 -0.29
C PRO A 47 9.45 -12.41 0.88
N GLU A 48 10.09 -13.56 0.65
CA GLU A 48 10.93 -14.20 1.64
C GLU A 48 12.08 -13.28 2.06
N VAL A 49 12.69 -12.59 1.09
CA VAL A 49 13.67 -11.53 1.32
C VAL A 49 12.94 -10.19 1.42
N LEU A 50 12.89 -9.63 2.63
CA LEU A 50 12.09 -8.43 2.93
C LEU A 50 12.54 -7.20 2.11
N HIS A 51 13.85 -7.01 1.97
CA HIS A 51 14.45 -5.98 1.10
C HIS A 51 15.02 -6.69 -0.13
N LEU A 52 14.14 -7.07 -1.05
CA LEU A 52 14.54 -7.76 -2.27
C LEU A 52 15.35 -6.80 -3.16
N PRO A 53 16.59 -7.15 -3.55
CA PRO A 53 17.38 -6.31 -4.45
C PRO A 53 16.64 -6.03 -5.75
N ILE A 54 16.69 -4.78 -6.21
CA ILE A 54 15.98 -4.32 -7.41
C ILE A 54 16.25 -5.18 -8.65
N PRO A 55 17.51 -5.64 -8.94
CA PRO A 55 17.75 -6.54 -10.07
C PRO A 55 16.99 -7.87 -9.98
N ARG A 56 16.80 -8.39 -8.77
CA ARG A 56 16.01 -9.61 -8.56
C ARG A 56 14.51 -9.34 -8.76
N LEU A 57 14.01 -8.19 -8.28
CA LEU A 57 12.65 -7.75 -8.54
C LEU A 57 12.39 -7.63 -10.05
N ALA A 58 13.28 -6.96 -10.77
CA ALA A 58 13.19 -6.78 -12.21
C ALA A 58 13.22 -8.12 -12.98
N ALA A 59 14.00 -9.07 -12.50
CA ALA A 59 14.08 -10.43 -13.07
C ALA A 59 12.89 -11.33 -12.72
N GLY A 60 12.02 -10.92 -11.78
CA GLY A 60 10.97 -11.79 -11.27
C GLY A 60 11.48 -12.92 -10.37
N ASP A 61 12.66 -12.75 -9.79
CA ASP A 61 13.33 -13.76 -8.97
C ASP A 61 12.98 -13.55 -7.49
N TRP A 62 11.76 -13.92 -7.12
CA TRP A 62 11.33 -13.95 -5.72
C TRP A 62 10.45 -15.16 -5.42
N THR A 63 10.43 -15.52 -4.15
CA THR A 63 9.45 -16.42 -3.55
C THR A 63 8.71 -15.68 -2.46
N VAL A 64 7.49 -16.12 -2.16
CA VAL A 64 6.70 -15.54 -1.08
C VAL A 64 6.59 -16.50 0.10
N THR A 65 6.59 -15.95 1.30
CA THR A 65 6.47 -16.68 2.56
C THR A 65 5.33 -16.16 3.41
N ASP A 66 4.91 -16.93 4.39
CA ASP A 66 3.94 -16.53 5.40
C ASP A 66 4.55 -15.49 6.35
N SER A 67 3.73 -14.55 6.75
CA SER A 67 4.06 -13.53 7.74
C SER A 67 2.79 -13.09 8.47
N SER A 68 2.95 -12.31 9.54
CA SER A 68 1.84 -11.67 10.24
C SER A 68 2.11 -10.18 10.33
N TRP A 69 1.04 -9.37 10.17
CA TRP A 69 1.17 -7.92 10.27
C TRP A 69 1.58 -7.51 11.69
N PHE A 70 2.58 -6.68 11.79
CA PHE A 70 3.14 -6.18 13.06
C PHE A 70 2.68 -4.75 13.35
N GLY A 71 2.90 -4.27 14.57
CA GLY A 71 2.50 -2.93 15.01
C GLY A 71 1.01 -2.82 15.31
N GLY A 72 0.52 -1.59 15.38
CA GLY A 72 -0.86 -1.26 15.75
C GLY A 72 -1.87 -1.34 14.60
N GLY A 73 -1.43 -1.80 13.42
CA GLY A 73 -2.25 -1.85 12.21
C GLY A 73 -2.10 -0.63 11.30
N ALA A 74 -2.83 -0.64 10.18
CA ALA A 74 -2.79 0.45 9.22
C ALA A 74 -4.15 0.63 8.51
N LEU A 75 -4.53 1.90 8.23
CA LEU A 75 -5.55 2.23 7.24
C LEU A 75 -4.88 2.50 5.91
N ILE A 76 -5.44 1.96 4.84
CA ILE A 76 -4.99 2.18 3.46
C ILE A 76 -6.07 2.98 2.75
N ILE A 77 -5.81 4.22 2.43
CA ILE A 77 -6.73 5.16 1.77
C ILE A 77 -6.26 5.34 0.33
N ALA A 78 -7.11 5.01 -0.62
CA ALA A 78 -6.82 5.17 -2.05
C ALA A 78 -8.02 5.76 -2.80
N GLU A 79 -7.73 6.70 -3.69
CA GLU A 79 -8.67 7.29 -4.62
C GLU A 79 -8.60 6.54 -5.97
N PRO A 80 -9.69 6.46 -6.75
CA PRO A 80 -9.65 5.89 -8.09
C PRO A 80 -8.70 6.68 -9.00
N ASP A 81 -8.07 5.98 -9.94
CA ASP A 81 -7.22 6.56 -10.99
C ASP A 81 -6.03 7.39 -10.48
N VAL A 82 -5.71 7.28 -9.20
CA VAL A 82 -4.59 7.96 -8.55
C VAL A 82 -3.44 6.97 -8.31
N ALA A 83 -2.23 7.37 -8.65
CA ALA A 83 -1.06 6.48 -8.61
C ALA A 83 -0.34 6.50 -7.25
N HIS A 84 -1.11 6.56 -6.17
CA HIS A 84 -0.61 6.41 -4.80
C HIS A 84 -1.72 5.97 -3.84
N ALA A 85 -1.31 5.47 -2.67
CA ALA A 85 -2.17 5.30 -1.52
C ALA A 85 -1.55 5.92 -0.28
N VAL A 86 -2.39 6.41 0.63
CA VAL A 86 -1.96 6.93 1.93
C VAL A 86 -2.25 5.90 3.01
N TRP A 87 -1.21 5.45 3.69
CA TRP A 87 -1.31 4.52 4.80
C TRP A 87 -1.20 5.30 6.11
N VAL A 88 -2.22 5.27 6.94
CA VAL A 88 -2.17 5.81 8.30
C VAL A 88 -1.74 4.68 9.22
N MET A 89 -0.64 4.84 9.94
CA MET A 89 0.01 3.76 10.69
C MET A 89 0.08 4.05 12.18
N TRP A 90 -0.16 3.01 12.98
CA TRP A 90 -0.04 3.08 14.44
C TRP A 90 0.96 2.06 14.97
N ASP A 91 1.55 2.38 16.13
CA ASP A 91 2.34 1.42 16.89
C ASP A 91 1.46 0.44 17.68
N GLU A 92 2.08 -0.53 18.36
CA GLU A 92 1.38 -1.52 19.19
C GLU A 92 0.59 -0.90 20.34
N GLY A 93 0.97 0.28 20.81
CA GLY A 93 0.26 1.05 21.83
C GLY A 93 -0.91 1.88 21.29
N GLY A 94 -1.11 1.89 19.96
CA GLY A 94 -2.14 2.68 19.29
C GLY A 94 -1.76 4.16 19.10
N ALA A 95 -0.49 4.54 19.34
CA ALA A 95 -0.02 5.89 19.03
C ALA A 95 0.27 6.01 17.52
N LEU A 96 -0.06 7.18 16.96
CA LEU A 96 0.18 7.46 15.53
C LEU A 96 1.69 7.45 15.25
N ILE A 97 2.14 6.58 14.34
CA ILE A 97 3.49 6.61 13.77
C ILE A 97 3.59 7.71 12.72
N GLY A 98 2.54 7.89 11.91
CA GLY A 98 2.45 8.85 10.84
C GLY A 98 1.72 8.32 9.63
N TRP A 99 1.97 8.95 8.49
CA TRP A 99 1.43 8.54 7.21
C TRP A 99 2.57 8.04 6.32
N TYR A 100 2.30 6.96 5.64
CA TYR A 100 3.18 6.42 4.61
C TYR A 100 2.48 6.54 3.27
N VAL A 101 3.04 7.27 2.35
CA VAL A 101 2.49 7.39 1.00
C VAL A 101 3.24 6.43 0.12
N ASN A 102 2.57 5.37 -0.28
CA ASN A 102 3.07 4.40 -1.23
C ASN A 102 2.73 4.88 -2.64
N LEU A 103 3.75 5.14 -3.47
CA LEU A 103 3.52 5.39 -4.89
C LEU A 103 3.33 4.04 -5.59
N GLU A 104 2.21 3.88 -6.27
CA GLU A 104 1.79 2.61 -6.87
C GLU A 104 0.97 2.84 -8.14
N GLU A 105 0.77 1.83 -8.97
CA GLU A 105 -0.20 1.93 -10.06
C GLU A 105 -1.61 2.19 -9.51
N PRO A 106 -2.47 2.91 -10.25
CA PRO A 106 -3.88 3.00 -9.90
C PRO A 106 -4.47 1.62 -9.64
N ARG A 107 -5.20 1.48 -8.53
CA ARG A 107 -5.71 0.19 -8.10
C ARG A 107 -6.73 -0.38 -9.06
N ARG A 108 -6.55 -1.62 -9.41
CA ARG A 108 -7.49 -2.40 -10.22
C ARG A 108 -8.37 -3.25 -9.32
N ARG A 109 -9.68 -3.08 -9.44
CA ARG A 109 -10.66 -3.93 -8.74
C ARG A 109 -10.61 -5.36 -9.30
N THR A 110 -10.65 -6.35 -8.41
CA THR A 110 -10.70 -7.78 -8.73
C THR A 110 -11.83 -8.46 -7.96
N PRO A 111 -12.21 -9.70 -8.29
CA PRO A 111 -13.18 -10.44 -7.48
C PRO A 111 -12.75 -10.66 -6.02
N LEU A 112 -11.44 -10.64 -5.72
CA LEU A 112 -10.91 -10.83 -4.37
C LEU A 112 -10.67 -9.51 -3.62
N GLY A 113 -10.64 -8.37 -4.32
CA GLY A 113 -10.32 -7.07 -3.72
C GLY A 113 -9.59 -6.15 -4.69
N TYR A 114 -8.32 -5.83 -4.46
CA TYR A 114 -7.56 -4.86 -5.24
C TYR A 114 -6.16 -5.35 -5.57
N ASP A 115 -5.77 -5.12 -6.82
CA ASP A 115 -4.40 -5.30 -7.30
C ASP A 115 -3.79 -3.94 -7.63
N THR A 116 -2.52 -3.79 -7.35
CA THR A 116 -1.68 -2.67 -7.78
C THR A 116 -0.25 -3.14 -7.99
N THR A 117 0.62 -2.27 -8.50
CA THR A 117 2.06 -2.50 -8.61
C THR A 117 2.80 -1.40 -7.86
N ASP A 118 3.70 -1.77 -7.00
CA ASP A 118 4.54 -0.86 -6.22
C ASP A 118 5.54 -0.13 -7.13
N HIS A 119 5.76 1.16 -6.92
CA HIS A 119 6.69 1.99 -7.70
C HIS A 119 8.05 2.18 -7.01
N THR A 120 8.30 1.52 -5.89
CA THR A 120 9.56 1.56 -5.11
C THR A 120 9.92 2.92 -4.51
N LEU A 121 9.25 3.99 -4.88
CA LEU A 121 9.45 5.33 -4.35
C LEU A 121 8.31 5.73 -3.43
N ASP A 122 8.64 6.18 -2.23
CA ASP A 122 7.67 6.47 -1.19
C ASP A 122 7.88 7.83 -0.53
N ILE A 123 6.89 8.27 0.26
CA ILE A 123 6.99 9.45 1.11
C ILE A 123 6.56 9.07 2.53
N VAL A 124 7.39 9.41 3.51
CA VAL A 124 7.06 9.26 4.93
C VAL A 124 6.70 10.62 5.50
N VAL A 125 5.55 10.70 6.17
CA VAL A 125 5.07 11.92 6.85
C VAL A 125 4.94 11.63 8.33
N ARG A 126 5.60 12.42 9.17
CA ARG A 126 5.59 12.26 10.63
C ARG A 126 4.39 12.99 11.27
N PRO A 127 4.05 12.69 12.52
CA PRO A 127 2.96 13.38 13.23
C PRO A 127 3.16 14.90 13.35
N ASP A 128 4.39 15.40 13.33
CA ASP A 128 4.72 16.83 13.30
C ASP A 128 4.58 17.47 11.91
N ARG A 129 4.09 16.68 10.91
CA ARG A 129 3.91 17.03 9.50
C ARG A 129 5.21 17.24 8.73
N SER A 130 6.37 16.97 9.32
CA SER A 130 7.61 16.86 8.56
C SER A 130 7.54 15.63 7.66
N TRP A 131 8.13 15.71 6.48
CA TRP A 131 8.11 14.62 5.52
C TRP A 131 9.47 14.43 4.86
N GLN A 132 9.66 13.25 4.27
CA GLN A 132 10.85 12.94 3.47
C GLN A 132 10.53 11.90 2.40
N TRP A 133 11.26 11.94 1.31
CA TRP A 133 11.31 10.83 0.36
C TRP A 133 11.92 9.61 1.02
N LYS A 134 11.48 8.45 0.58
CA LYS A 134 12.00 7.16 1.01
C LYS A 134 12.27 6.29 -0.21
N ASP A 135 13.30 5.44 -0.10
CA ASP A 135 13.72 4.47 -1.12
C ASP A 135 14.16 5.12 -2.46
N GLU A 136 14.68 6.38 -2.43
CA GLU A 136 15.15 7.08 -3.62
C GLU A 136 16.31 6.35 -4.33
N ALA A 137 17.17 5.66 -3.57
CA ALA A 137 18.29 4.89 -4.13
C ALA A 137 17.77 3.65 -4.89
N GLU A 138 16.83 2.93 -4.30
CA GLU A 138 16.16 1.78 -4.91
C GLU A 138 15.39 2.19 -6.18
N PHE A 139 14.72 3.33 -6.12
CA PHE A 139 14.02 3.89 -7.28
C PHE A 139 14.98 4.26 -8.41
N ALA A 140 16.13 4.88 -8.11
CA ALA A 140 17.16 5.18 -9.12
C ALA A 140 17.71 3.89 -9.74
N GLU A 141 18.01 2.86 -8.91
CA GLU A 141 18.45 1.55 -9.40
C GLU A 141 17.38 0.89 -10.28
N ALA A 142 16.07 1.03 -9.94
CA ALA A 142 14.97 0.49 -10.73
C ALA A 142 14.90 1.10 -12.14
N VAL A 143 15.25 2.37 -12.28
CA VAL A 143 15.38 3.02 -13.59
C VAL A 143 16.62 2.52 -14.33
N ASP A 144 17.75 2.42 -13.63
CA ASP A 144 19.03 2.01 -14.24
C ASP A 144 18.98 0.57 -14.79
N VAL A 145 18.28 -0.34 -14.09
CA VAL A 145 18.09 -1.72 -14.58
C VAL A 145 16.92 -1.88 -15.56
N GLY A 146 16.20 -0.79 -15.87
CA GLY A 146 15.10 -0.79 -16.85
C GLY A 146 13.79 -1.38 -16.29
N LEU A 147 13.62 -1.48 -14.99
CA LEU A 147 12.34 -1.86 -14.37
C LEU A 147 11.27 -0.79 -14.66
N PHE A 148 11.67 0.49 -14.59
CA PHE A 148 10.87 1.63 -15.06
C PHE A 148 11.56 2.35 -16.22
N SER A 149 10.80 2.67 -17.26
CA SER A 149 11.30 3.54 -18.32
C SER A 149 11.55 4.96 -17.78
N PRO A 150 12.42 5.77 -18.41
CA PRO A 150 12.61 7.17 -18.00
C PRO A 150 11.31 7.99 -17.98
N GLN A 151 10.39 7.71 -18.91
CA GLN A 151 9.09 8.36 -18.95
C GLN A 151 8.25 7.94 -17.72
N LYS A 152 8.16 6.64 -17.40
CA LYS A 152 7.43 6.15 -16.23
C LYS A 152 8.02 6.69 -14.93
N ALA A 153 9.34 6.76 -14.84
CA ALA A 153 10.02 7.35 -13.67
C ALA A 153 9.65 8.83 -13.48
N ALA A 154 9.57 9.59 -14.57
CA ALA A 154 9.12 10.99 -14.50
C ALA A 154 7.66 11.10 -14.05
N GLU A 155 6.77 10.21 -14.51
CA GLU A 155 5.35 10.15 -14.08
C GLU A 155 5.23 9.82 -12.58
N ILE A 156 6.00 8.84 -12.09
CA ILE A 156 6.05 8.46 -10.67
C ILE A 156 6.52 9.65 -9.82
N ARG A 157 7.62 10.31 -10.20
CA ARG A 157 8.13 11.47 -9.47
C ARG A 157 7.12 12.62 -9.46
N ALA A 158 6.48 12.90 -10.58
CA ALA A 158 5.45 13.93 -10.68
C ALA A 158 4.23 13.63 -9.80
N GLU A 159 3.83 12.35 -9.67
CA GLU A 159 2.78 11.96 -8.73
C GLU A 159 3.19 12.26 -7.29
N GLY A 160 4.39 11.84 -6.89
CA GLY A 160 4.90 12.12 -5.56
C GLY A 160 5.01 13.62 -5.26
N GLU A 161 5.39 14.45 -6.23
CA GLU A 161 5.41 15.91 -6.09
C GLU A 161 4.00 16.49 -5.86
N ARG A 162 2.97 15.95 -6.53
CA ARG A 162 1.57 16.32 -6.26
C ARG A 162 1.17 15.98 -4.81
N VAL A 163 1.60 14.82 -4.32
CA VAL A 163 1.36 14.44 -2.91
C VAL A 163 2.09 15.38 -1.96
N VAL A 164 3.34 15.74 -2.24
CA VAL A 164 4.08 16.72 -1.42
C VAL A 164 3.35 18.06 -1.32
N GLN A 165 2.73 18.52 -2.41
CA GLN A 165 1.89 19.73 -2.39
C GLN A 165 0.65 19.54 -1.50
N ARG A 166 -0.02 18.35 -1.56
CA ARG A 166 -1.15 18.01 -0.66
C ARG A 166 -0.73 18.00 0.80
N ILE A 167 0.46 17.45 1.12
CA ILE A 167 1.05 17.45 2.46
C ILE A 167 1.31 18.89 2.92
N GLY A 168 1.93 19.73 2.09
CA GLY A 168 2.21 21.13 2.40
C GLY A 168 0.95 21.96 2.65
N ALA A 169 -0.12 21.70 1.90
CA ALA A 169 -1.43 22.31 2.09
C ALA A 169 -2.23 21.67 3.23
N TRP A 170 -1.76 20.56 3.78
CA TRP A 170 -2.45 19.71 4.74
C TRP A 170 -3.90 19.44 4.34
N SER A 171 -4.07 18.95 3.12
CA SER A 171 -5.39 18.64 2.52
C SER A 171 -5.72 17.15 2.63
N ALA A 172 -6.90 16.75 2.19
CA ALA A 172 -7.32 15.34 2.18
C ALA A 172 -6.27 14.43 1.54
N PRO A 173 -6.04 13.21 2.09
CA PRO A 173 -6.70 12.65 3.26
C PRO A 173 -6.03 13.01 4.61
N PHE A 174 -4.96 13.82 4.61
CA PHE A 174 -4.15 14.12 5.79
C PHE A 174 -4.88 14.93 6.87
N ASN A 175 -5.92 15.70 6.51
CA ASN A 175 -6.68 16.55 7.41
C ASN A 175 -8.09 16.03 7.75
N GLU A 176 -8.39 14.77 7.41
CA GLU A 176 -9.72 14.19 7.62
C GLU A 176 -9.88 13.51 8.98
N GLY A 177 -8.84 13.50 9.81
CA GLY A 177 -8.91 12.96 11.16
C GLY A 177 -8.77 11.44 11.24
N TRP A 178 -8.30 10.79 10.16
CA TRP A 178 -8.10 9.34 10.11
C TRP A 178 -7.13 8.83 11.17
N GLU A 179 -6.23 9.66 11.66
CA GLU A 179 -5.32 9.35 12.77
C GLU A 179 -6.06 9.02 14.08
N ASN A 180 -7.29 9.50 14.22
CA ASN A 180 -8.16 9.24 15.37
C ASN A 180 -9.10 8.05 15.17
N TRP A 181 -9.15 7.49 13.96
CA TRP A 181 -9.99 6.34 13.65
C TRP A 181 -9.56 5.10 14.45
N ARG A 182 -10.52 4.27 14.80
CA ARG A 182 -10.28 2.98 15.47
C ARG A 182 -11.15 1.90 14.83
N PRO A 183 -10.63 0.66 14.72
CA PRO A 183 -11.41 -0.45 14.20
C PRO A 183 -12.56 -0.82 15.16
N ASP A 184 -13.57 -1.45 14.60
CA ASP A 184 -14.57 -2.14 15.38
C ASP A 184 -13.91 -3.34 16.08
N PRO A 185 -13.99 -3.46 17.41
CA PRO A 185 -13.33 -4.53 18.16
C PRO A 185 -13.90 -5.93 17.84
N ASP A 186 -15.11 -5.99 17.29
CA ASP A 186 -15.78 -7.25 16.95
C ASP A 186 -15.42 -7.74 15.52
N TRP A 187 -14.64 -6.98 14.75
CA TRP A 187 -14.22 -7.45 13.45
C TRP A 187 -13.25 -8.64 13.56
N PRO A 188 -13.58 -9.77 12.90
CA PRO A 188 -12.67 -10.90 12.85
C PRO A 188 -11.42 -10.56 12.03
N LEU A 189 -10.30 -11.22 12.36
CA LEU A 189 -9.12 -11.13 11.52
C LEU A 189 -9.41 -11.76 10.14
N PRO A 190 -9.16 -11.04 9.05
CA PRO A 190 -9.32 -11.60 7.72
C PRO A 190 -8.22 -12.65 7.45
N SER A 191 -8.53 -13.60 6.59
CA SER A 191 -7.60 -14.64 6.15
C SER A 191 -7.37 -14.59 4.64
N LEU A 192 -6.27 -15.19 4.19
CA LEU A 192 -6.00 -15.33 2.77
C LEU A 192 -7.08 -16.19 2.12
N PRO A 193 -7.79 -15.69 1.09
CA PRO A 193 -8.78 -16.48 0.38
C PRO A 193 -8.12 -17.51 -0.55
N ASP A 194 -8.86 -18.57 -0.89
CA ASP A 194 -8.44 -19.49 -1.92
C ASP A 194 -8.19 -18.74 -3.25
N GLY A 195 -7.14 -19.15 -3.95
CA GLY A 195 -6.77 -18.50 -5.21
C GLY A 195 -6.07 -17.15 -5.07
N TRP A 196 -5.62 -16.76 -3.88
CA TRP A 196 -4.90 -15.51 -3.62
C TRP A 196 -3.71 -15.27 -4.57
N ALA A 197 -3.05 -16.34 -5.04
CA ALA A 197 -1.90 -16.26 -5.94
C ALA A 197 -2.25 -16.18 -7.44
N LYS A 198 -3.53 -16.35 -7.81
CA LYS A 198 -3.95 -16.31 -9.21
C LYS A 198 -4.02 -14.85 -9.68
N LEU A 199 -3.27 -14.55 -10.75
CA LEU A 199 -3.44 -13.29 -11.46
C LEU A 199 -4.76 -13.35 -12.24
N THR A 200 -5.57 -12.32 -12.11
CA THR A 200 -6.75 -12.11 -12.96
C THR A 200 -6.30 -11.26 -14.14
N GLY A 201 -6.33 -11.85 -15.33
CA GLY A 201 -6.04 -11.16 -16.59
C GLY A 201 -6.99 -9.99 -16.86
#